data_381c97bab8412e432566cbd74c2cb638
#
_entry.id   381c97bab8412e432566cbd74c2cb638
#
_cell.length_a   1.000
_cell.length_b   1.000
_cell.length_c   1.000
_cell.angle_alpha   90.00
_cell.angle_beta   90.00
_cell.angle_gamma   90.00
#
_symmetry.space_group_name_H-M   'P 1'
#
loop_
_entity.id
_entity.type
_entity.pdbx_description
1 polymer ?
#
loop_
_entity_poly.entity_id
_entity_poly.type
_entity_poly.pdbx_seq_one_letter_code
_entity_poly.pdbx_strand_id
1 'polypeptide(L)'
;MNYLEIESVVGREILDSRGNPTVEAEITLADGTVARGCAPSGASTGEFEALELRDGDKSRYLGKGVTKAVENINTVIADAVVGMDASDIYAVDAAMLKVDGTKDKSNLGANAILAVSIAACRAAAASLEMPLYRFLGGVNGNRLPVPMMNILNGGAHATNTVDTQEFMIMPVGAPSFKEALRWCAEVFHALAAILKSKGLATSVGDEGGFAPNLSSDEETIETILAAIEKAGYLPGRDFMLAMDAAASEWKSPKGKGFYKLPKAGTEFTSAELIAHWKSLVEKYPIISIEDGLDEEDWEGWQQMTHELGGKVQLVGDDLFVTNTERLAKGIQLGAGNAILIKLNQIGSVSETLEAIKMAHKAGYNAISSHRSGETEDTTIADLAVALNTCQIKTGAPSRTERVAKYNQLLRIEEQLGESAVYPGMEAF
;
A
#
# COMPACT_ATOMS: atom_id res chain seq x y z
N MET A 1 -30.23 -6.51 -17.12
CA MET A 1 -29.30 -5.87 -16.17
C MET A 1 -29.90 -4.53 -15.83
N ASN A 2 -29.96 -4.16 -14.56
CA ASN A 2 -30.38 -2.81 -14.22
C ASN A 2 -29.24 -1.87 -14.62
N TYR A 3 -29.56 -0.80 -15.33
CA TYR A 3 -28.61 0.26 -15.66
C TYR A 3 -28.45 1.15 -14.45
N LEU A 4 -27.23 1.22 -13.90
CA LEU A 4 -26.93 2.01 -12.70
C LEU A 4 -26.41 3.39 -13.08
N GLU A 5 -27.34 4.22 -13.58
CA GLU A 5 -27.04 5.56 -14.10
C GLU A 5 -26.47 6.49 -13.02
N ILE A 6 -25.34 7.09 -13.30
CA ILE A 6 -24.76 8.16 -12.47
C ILE A 6 -25.57 9.42 -12.70
N GLU A 7 -26.32 9.87 -11.69
CA GLU A 7 -27.13 11.09 -11.74
C GLU A 7 -26.31 12.33 -11.42
N SER A 8 -25.40 12.23 -10.44
CA SER A 8 -24.54 13.37 -10.07
C SER A 8 -23.22 12.92 -9.47
N VAL A 9 -22.21 13.80 -9.61
CA VAL A 9 -20.89 13.66 -9.00
C VAL A 9 -20.54 14.95 -8.28
N VAL A 10 -20.12 14.85 -7.01
CA VAL A 10 -19.72 15.99 -6.18
C VAL A 10 -18.36 15.72 -5.57
N GLY A 11 -17.39 16.58 -5.86
CA GLY A 11 -16.06 16.59 -5.24
C GLY A 11 -15.99 17.53 -4.07
N ARG A 12 -15.20 17.17 -3.06
CA ARG A 12 -14.88 18.04 -1.92
C ARG A 12 -13.47 17.83 -1.42
N GLU A 13 -12.94 18.86 -0.76
CA GLU A 13 -11.67 18.78 -0.04
C GLU A 13 -11.94 18.25 1.38
N ILE A 14 -11.21 17.21 1.77
CA ILE A 14 -11.21 16.64 3.13
C ILE A 14 -9.78 16.63 3.68
N LEU A 15 -9.58 16.23 4.93
CA LEU A 15 -8.24 16.08 5.51
C LEU A 15 -7.81 14.62 5.55
N ASP A 16 -6.54 14.39 5.24
CA ASP A 16 -5.89 13.10 5.44
C ASP A 16 -5.41 12.92 6.91
N SER A 17 -4.88 11.76 7.24
CA SER A 17 -4.37 11.41 8.58
C SER A 17 -3.21 12.26 9.07
N ARG A 18 -2.58 13.04 8.19
CA ARG A 18 -1.51 13.99 8.50
C ARG A 18 -2.01 15.44 8.61
N GLY A 19 -3.32 15.66 8.46
CA GLY A 19 -3.93 17.00 8.44
C GLY A 19 -3.66 17.79 7.15
N ASN A 20 -3.24 17.12 6.08
CA ASN A 20 -3.15 17.71 4.75
C ASN A 20 -4.46 17.51 3.99
N PRO A 21 -4.86 18.45 3.11
CA PRO A 21 -6.03 18.26 2.29
C PRO A 21 -5.84 17.14 1.27
N THR A 22 -6.92 16.39 1.04
CA THR A 22 -7.04 15.42 -0.04
C THR A 22 -8.46 15.46 -0.62
N VAL A 23 -8.74 14.62 -1.61
CA VAL A 23 -9.96 14.66 -2.40
C VAL A 23 -10.91 13.53 -2.00
N GLU A 24 -12.18 13.87 -1.79
CA GLU A 24 -13.31 12.95 -1.74
C GLU A 24 -14.27 13.24 -2.89
N ALA A 25 -14.73 12.21 -3.57
CA ALA A 25 -15.84 12.26 -4.51
C ALA A 25 -17.06 11.54 -3.94
N GLU A 26 -18.24 12.07 -4.20
CA GLU A 26 -19.53 11.45 -3.88
C GLU A 26 -20.31 11.27 -5.18
N ILE A 27 -20.82 10.08 -5.42
CA ILE A 27 -21.67 9.74 -6.56
C ILE A 27 -23.06 9.41 -6.05
N THR A 28 -24.08 10.00 -6.70
CA THR A 28 -25.48 9.63 -6.55
C THR A 28 -25.93 8.93 -7.82
N LEU A 29 -26.58 7.77 -7.67
CA LEU A 29 -27.19 7.03 -8.78
C LEU A 29 -28.67 7.41 -8.91
N ALA A 30 -29.25 7.16 -10.08
CA ALA A 30 -30.67 7.44 -10.39
C ALA A 30 -31.66 6.69 -9.48
N ASP A 31 -31.25 5.61 -8.82
CA ASP A 31 -32.05 4.91 -7.82
C ASP A 31 -31.97 5.54 -6.40
N GLY A 32 -31.21 6.65 -6.25
CA GLY A 32 -30.99 7.35 -4.99
C GLY A 32 -29.83 6.77 -4.15
N THR A 33 -29.13 5.75 -4.61
CA THR A 33 -27.94 5.24 -3.92
C THR A 33 -26.83 6.29 -3.93
N VAL A 34 -26.20 6.52 -2.77
CA VAL A 34 -25.08 7.46 -2.60
C VAL A 34 -23.86 6.72 -2.07
N ALA A 35 -22.70 6.95 -2.68
CA ALA A 35 -21.44 6.41 -2.18
C ALA A 35 -20.28 7.40 -2.38
N ARG A 36 -19.23 7.22 -1.58
CA ARG A 36 -18.04 8.08 -1.56
C ARG A 36 -16.78 7.27 -1.83
N GLY A 37 -15.80 7.95 -2.41
CA GLY A 37 -14.44 7.46 -2.59
C GLY A 37 -13.44 8.55 -2.24
N CYS A 38 -12.37 8.19 -1.53
CA CYS A 38 -11.31 9.11 -1.14
C CYS A 38 -9.98 8.70 -1.76
N ALA A 39 -9.19 9.69 -2.17
CA ALA A 39 -7.83 9.45 -2.64
C ALA A 39 -6.84 9.62 -1.48
N PRO A 40 -5.96 8.61 -1.19
CA PRO A 40 -4.88 8.77 -0.23
C PRO A 40 -3.73 9.58 -0.83
N SER A 41 -2.76 9.98 0.01
CA SER A 41 -1.59 10.78 -0.40
C SER A 41 -0.29 10.21 0.14
N GLY A 42 0.77 10.14 -0.68
CA GLY A 42 2.10 9.70 -0.26
C GLY A 42 2.89 10.76 0.49
N ALA A 43 3.86 10.35 1.33
CA ALA A 43 4.91 11.21 1.87
C ALA A 43 6.16 11.16 0.99
N SER A 44 6.64 9.96 0.67
CA SER A 44 7.57 9.67 -0.41
C SER A 44 6.77 9.31 -1.67
N THR A 45 7.22 9.76 -2.83
CA THR A 45 6.58 9.47 -4.11
C THR A 45 7.64 9.01 -5.10
N GLY A 46 7.42 7.86 -5.74
CA GLY A 46 8.26 7.38 -6.84
C GLY A 46 8.21 8.37 -8.02
N GLU A 47 9.32 8.51 -8.73
CA GLU A 47 9.45 9.46 -9.85
C GLU A 47 8.41 9.22 -10.96
N PHE A 48 7.90 8.00 -11.08
CA PHE A 48 7.00 7.56 -12.15
C PHE A 48 5.54 7.42 -11.73
N GLU A 49 5.16 7.90 -10.53
CA GLU A 49 3.76 7.92 -10.10
C GLU A 49 2.91 8.88 -10.94
N ALA A 50 1.62 8.57 -11.09
CA ALA A 50 0.65 9.51 -11.65
C ALA A 50 0.55 10.77 -10.76
N LEU A 51 0.29 11.92 -11.39
CA LEU A 51 0.36 13.22 -10.72
C LEU A 51 -0.79 13.42 -9.72
N GLU A 52 -0.46 13.60 -8.46
CA GLU A 52 -1.36 14.16 -7.46
C GLU A 52 -1.46 15.67 -7.66
N LEU A 53 -2.62 16.15 -8.14
CA LEU A 53 -2.81 17.58 -8.45
C LEU A 53 -2.96 18.40 -7.17
N ARG A 54 -2.02 19.31 -6.93
CA ARG A 54 -1.99 20.27 -5.84
C ARG A 54 -2.08 21.70 -6.36
N ASP A 55 -2.70 22.59 -5.57
CA ASP A 55 -2.95 23.98 -5.99
C ASP A 55 -1.66 24.81 -6.10
N GLY A 56 -0.67 24.51 -5.25
CA GLY A 56 0.60 25.26 -5.17
C GLY A 56 0.49 26.64 -4.49
N ASP A 57 -0.70 27.04 -4.08
CA ASP A 57 -0.95 28.31 -3.40
C ASP A 57 -0.43 28.27 -1.95
N LYS A 58 0.69 28.93 -1.71
CA LYS A 58 1.35 28.98 -0.38
C LYS A 58 0.50 29.61 0.72
N SER A 59 -0.49 30.44 0.37
CA SER A 59 -1.39 31.08 1.33
C SER A 59 -2.44 30.13 1.92
N ARG A 60 -2.62 28.95 1.26
CA ARG A 60 -3.63 27.97 1.63
C ARG A 60 -2.97 26.58 1.77
N TYR A 61 -3.05 25.99 2.97
CA TYR A 61 -2.43 24.69 3.31
C TYR A 61 -0.95 24.58 2.89
N LEU A 62 -0.21 25.67 2.94
CA LEU A 62 1.21 25.74 2.57
C LEU A 62 1.49 25.26 1.12
N GLY A 63 0.53 25.42 0.22
CA GLY A 63 0.58 24.98 -1.17
C GLY A 63 0.01 23.59 -1.44
N LYS A 64 -0.46 22.88 -0.40
CA LYS A 64 -0.97 21.51 -0.51
C LYS A 64 -2.48 21.42 -0.78
N GLY A 65 -3.19 22.54 -1.00
CA GLY A 65 -4.61 22.57 -1.33
C GLY A 65 -4.92 21.72 -2.56
N VAL A 66 -6.18 21.26 -2.68
CA VAL A 66 -6.66 20.40 -3.78
C VAL A 66 -7.91 20.96 -4.47
N THR A 67 -8.11 22.29 -4.39
CA THR A 67 -9.30 22.95 -4.96
C THR A 67 -9.41 22.79 -6.47
N LYS A 68 -8.28 22.77 -7.19
CA LYS A 68 -8.25 22.51 -8.64
C LYS A 68 -8.74 21.09 -8.97
N ALA A 69 -8.28 20.08 -8.21
CA ALA A 69 -8.74 18.71 -8.37
C ALA A 69 -10.24 18.58 -8.06
N VAL A 70 -10.71 19.24 -7.00
CA VAL A 70 -12.13 19.31 -6.64
C VAL A 70 -12.96 20.00 -7.75
N GLU A 71 -12.47 21.10 -8.30
CA GLU A 71 -13.13 21.79 -9.44
C GLU A 71 -13.21 20.87 -10.66
N ASN A 72 -12.15 20.13 -10.98
CA ASN A 72 -12.16 19.17 -12.07
C ASN A 72 -13.22 18.08 -11.87
N ILE A 73 -13.43 17.59 -10.63
CA ILE A 73 -14.50 16.63 -10.33
C ILE A 73 -15.86 17.25 -10.56
N ASN A 74 -16.10 18.47 -10.06
CA ASN A 74 -17.41 19.15 -10.11
C ASN A 74 -17.78 19.67 -11.49
N THR A 75 -16.85 19.67 -12.45
CA THR A 75 -17.07 20.17 -13.81
C THR A 75 -16.73 19.09 -14.85
N VAL A 76 -15.49 19.04 -15.29
CA VAL A 76 -15.04 18.24 -16.44
C VAL A 76 -15.27 16.74 -16.24
N ILE A 77 -14.99 16.22 -15.05
CA ILE A 77 -15.20 14.78 -14.75
C ILE A 77 -16.69 14.50 -14.63
N ALA A 78 -17.47 15.34 -13.92
CA ALA A 78 -18.92 15.18 -13.84
C ALA A 78 -19.57 15.16 -15.23
N ASP A 79 -19.20 16.10 -16.11
CA ASP A 79 -19.70 16.15 -17.48
C ASP A 79 -19.35 14.89 -18.29
N ALA A 80 -18.21 14.24 -17.98
CA ALA A 80 -17.76 13.05 -18.68
C ALA A 80 -18.47 11.76 -18.24
N VAL A 81 -18.90 11.67 -16.97
CA VAL A 81 -19.39 10.40 -16.38
C VAL A 81 -20.87 10.40 -16.02
N VAL A 82 -21.52 11.56 -15.87
CA VAL A 82 -22.98 11.64 -15.65
C VAL A 82 -23.72 11.00 -16.82
N GLY A 83 -24.72 10.17 -16.51
CA GLY A 83 -25.46 9.38 -17.50
C GLY A 83 -24.82 8.04 -17.84
N MET A 84 -23.60 7.74 -17.35
CA MET A 84 -22.94 6.43 -17.53
C MET A 84 -23.44 5.39 -16.52
N ASP A 85 -23.25 4.12 -16.86
CA ASP A 85 -23.50 3.00 -15.93
C ASP A 85 -22.33 2.84 -14.95
N ALA A 86 -22.57 3.09 -13.67
CA ALA A 86 -21.56 2.95 -12.61
C ALA A 86 -21.03 1.52 -12.46
N SER A 87 -21.74 0.49 -12.95
CA SER A 87 -21.26 -0.89 -12.92
C SER A 87 -20.22 -1.22 -13.98
N ASP A 88 -20.12 -0.39 -15.04
CA ASP A 88 -19.06 -0.50 -16.05
C ASP A 88 -17.85 0.37 -15.66
N ILE A 89 -17.10 -0.09 -14.66
CA ILE A 89 -15.93 0.61 -14.11
C ILE A 89 -14.91 0.96 -15.22
N TYR A 90 -14.71 0.04 -16.16
CA TYR A 90 -13.75 0.26 -17.26
C TYR A 90 -14.20 1.39 -18.17
N ALA A 91 -15.49 1.50 -18.47
CA ALA A 91 -16.01 2.60 -19.28
C ALA A 91 -15.94 3.94 -18.53
N VAL A 92 -16.30 3.96 -17.25
CA VAL A 92 -16.24 5.17 -16.40
C VAL A 92 -14.80 5.69 -16.32
N ASP A 93 -13.84 4.82 -16.00
CA ASP A 93 -12.43 5.20 -15.93
C ASP A 93 -11.89 5.64 -17.29
N ALA A 94 -12.23 4.91 -18.37
CA ALA A 94 -11.81 5.26 -19.72
C ALA A 94 -12.34 6.65 -20.17
N ALA A 95 -13.55 7.03 -19.74
CA ALA A 95 -14.11 8.35 -20.03
C ALA A 95 -13.27 9.46 -19.35
N MET A 96 -12.92 9.28 -18.08
CA MET A 96 -12.08 10.23 -17.32
C MET A 96 -10.67 10.33 -17.91
N LEU A 97 -10.03 9.18 -18.20
CA LEU A 97 -8.69 9.13 -18.79
C LEU A 97 -8.64 9.77 -20.18
N LYS A 98 -9.69 9.61 -20.99
CA LYS A 98 -9.80 10.25 -22.30
C LYS A 98 -9.87 11.77 -22.20
N VAL A 99 -10.58 12.29 -21.22
CA VAL A 99 -10.71 13.73 -21.00
C VAL A 99 -9.43 14.33 -20.43
N ASP A 100 -8.73 13.61 -19.53
CA ASP A 100 -7.41 14.01 -19.06
C ASP A 100 -6.40 14.08 -20.23
N GLY A 101 -6.35 13.06 -21.05
CA GLY A 101 -5.54 13.00 -22.27
C GLY A 101 -4.03 12.96 -22.05
N THR A 102 -3.53 12.93 -20.81
CA THR A 102 -2.11 12.80 -20.47
C THR A 102 -1.81 11.41 -19.91
N LYS A 103 -0.54 11.00 -20.03
CA LYS A 103 -0.12 9.67 -19.55
C LYS A 103 -0.07 9.61 -18.01
N ASP A 104 0.31 10.71 -17.39
CA ASP A 104 0.51 10.87 -15.94
C ASP A 104 -0.68 11.51 -15.22
N LYS A 105 -1.80 11.72 -15.92
CA LYS A 105 -3.02 12.36 -15.40
C LYS A 105 -2.81 13.79 -14.89
N SER A 106 -1.88 14.52 -15.50
CA SER A 106 -1.47 15.85 -15.05
C SER A 106 -2.51 16.95 -15.32
N ASN A 107 -3.49 16.74 -16.20
CA ASN A 107 -4.53 17.72 -16.48
C ASN A 107 -5.64 17.72 -15.41
N LEU A 108 -6.17 16.56 -15.06
CA LEU A 108 -7.26 16.45 -14.08
C LEU A 108 -6.77 16.15 -12.67
N GLY A 109 -5.65 15.44 -12.55
CA GLY A 109 -5.09 14.92 -11.30
C GLY A 109 -5.51 13.47 -11.05
N ALA A 110 -4.52 12.61 -10.75
CA ALA A 110 -4.77 11.22 -10.39
C ALA A 110 -5.64 11.10 -9.13
N ASN A 111 -5.52 12.03 -8.19
CA ASN A 111 -6.35 12.11 -7.00
C ASN A 111 -7.83 12.38 -7.32
N ALA A 112 -8.13 13.26 -8.29
CA ALA A 112 -9.49 13.53 -8.72
C ALA A 112 -10.12 12.30 -9.43
N ILE A 113 -9.38 11.70 -10.37
CA ILE A 113 -9.83 10.52 -11.13
C ILE A 113 -10.06 9.35 -10.18
N LEU A 114 -9.12 9.07 -9.28
CA LEU A 114 -9.23 7.95 -8.35
C LEU A 114 -10.41 8.08 -7.39
N ALA A 115 -10.64 9.25 -6.83
CA ALA A 115 -11.77 9.46 -5.91
C ALA A 115 -13.10 9.13 -6.59
N VAL A 116 -13.30 9.55 -7.84
CA VAL A 116 -14.51 9.25 -8.62
C VAL A 116 -14.57 7.77 -9.01
N SER A 117 -13.46 7.15 -9.41
CA SER A 117 -13.37 5.74 -9.75
C SER A 117 -13.78 4.84 -8.56
N ILE A 118 -13.26 5.12 -7.36
CA ILE A 118 -13.65 4.43 -6.13
C ILE A 118 -15.14 4.66 -5.80
N ALA A 119 -15.61 5.91 -5.88
CA ALA A 119 -17.00 6.24 -5.59
C ALA A 119 -17.97 5.50 -6.53
N ALA A 120 -17.65 5.38 -7.82
CA ALA A 120 -18.44 4.63 -8.80
C ALA A 120 -18.51 3.15 -8.45
N CYS A 121 -17.38 2.51 -8.13
CA CYS A 121 -17.36 1.11 -7.69
C CYS A 121 -18.23 0.88 -6.45
N ARG A 122 -18.13 1.77 -5.47
CA ARG A 122 -18.87 1.66 -4.21
C ARG A 122 -20.37 1.93 -4.40
N ALA A 123 -20.73 2.90 -5.27
CA ALA A 123 -22.13 3.17 -5.60
C ALA A 123 -22.78 1.97 -6.33
N ALA A 124 -22.07 1.42 -7.32
CA ALA A 124 -22.55 0.23 -8.03
C ALA A 124 -22.72 -0.97 -7.09
N ALA A 125 -21.72 -1.26 -6.24
CA ALA A 125 -21.81 -2.33 -5.26
C ALA A 125 -22.99 -2.14 -4.30
N ALA A 126 -23.20 -0.93 -3.76
CA ALA A 126 -24.27 -0.60 -2.84
C ALA A 126 -25.65 -0.74 -3.51
N SER A 127 -25.84 -0.22 -4.73
CA SER A 127 -27.07 -0.34 -5.50
C SER A 127 -27.44 -1.80 -5.81
N LEU A 128 -26.42 -2.65 -6.04
CA LEU A 128 -26.59 -4.09 -6.26
C LEU A 128 -26.75 -4.88 -4.95
N GLU A 129 -26.77 -4.22 -3.79
CA GLU A 129 -26.78 -4.85 -2.46
C GLU A 129 -25.64 -5.87 -2.27
N MET A 130 -24.48 -5.59 -2.88
CA MET A 130 -23.28 -6.44 -2.82
C MET A 130 -22.20 -5.79 -1.98
N PRO A 131 -21.47 -6.53 -1.13
CA PRO A 131 -20.21 -6.04 -0.56
C PRO A 131 -19.20 -5.68 -1.66
N LEU A 132 -18.39 -4.64 -1.45
CA LEU A 132 -17.46 -4.16 -2.46
C LEU A 132 -16.48 -5.25 -2.94
N TYR A 133 -15.97 -6.08 -2.03
CA TYR A 133 -15.06 -7.18 -2.42
C TYR A 133 -15.74 -8.20 -3.36
N ARG A 134 -17.05 -8.42 -3.20
CA ARG A 134 -17.83 -9.30 -4.10
C ARG A 134 -18.11 -8.66 -5.45
N PHE A 135 -18.37 -7.35 -5.45
CA PHE A 135 -18.57 -6.62 -6.70
C PHE A 135 -17.28 -6.62 -7.56
N LEU A 136 -16.12 -6.37 -6.95
CA LEU A 136 -14.83 -6.31 -7.65
C LEU A 136 -14.28 -7.69 -8.02
N GLY A 137 -14.43 -8.70 -7.15
CA GLY A 137 -13.78 -10.00 -7.28
C GLY A 137 -14.72 -11.15 -7.67
N GLY A 138 -16.02 -10.90 -7.70
CA GLY A 138 -17.03 -11.94 -7.96
C GLY A 138 -17.02 -13.03 -6.88
N VAL A 139 -17.37 -14.25 -7.27
CA VAL A 139 -17.48 -15.40 -6.35
C VAL A 139 -16.12 -15.94 -5.87
N ASN A 140 -15.04 -15.60 -6.55
CA ASN A 140 -13.71 -16.14 -6.29
C ASN A 140 -12.95 -15.40 -5.17
N GLY A 141 -13.38 -14.19 -4.78
CA GLY A 141 -12.77 -13.42 -3.70
C GLY A 141 -13.10 -13.97 -2.33
N ASN A 142 -12.21 -14.77 -1.73
CA ASN A 142 -12.44 -15.40 -0.43
C ASN A 142 -11.17 -15.57 0.42
N ARG A 143 -10.00 -15.10 -0.05
CA ARG A 143 -8.74 -15.17 0.70
C ARG A 143 -8.51 -13.91 1.50
N LEU A 144 -8.45 -14.04 2.81
CA LEU A 144 -8.07 -12.95 3.72
C LEU A 144 -6.56 -12.72 3.59
N PRO A 145 -6.11 -11.46 3.48
CA PRO A 145 -4.69 -11.19 3.34
C PRO A 145 -3.92 -11.38 4.64
N VAL A 146 -2.69 -11.89 4.56
CA VAL A 146 -1.72 -11.83 5.66
C VAL A 146 -1.31 -10.36 5.84
N PRO A 147 -1.47 -9.77 7.05
CA PRO A 147 -1.03 -8.41 7.29
C PRO A 147 0.49 -8.32 7.33
N MET A 148 1.06 -7.40 6.57
CA MET A 148 2.41 -6.88 6.70
C MET A 148 2.35 -5.68 7.65
N MET A 149 2.42 -5.95 8.96
CA MET A 149 2.09 -4.96 9.97
C MET A 149 3.32 -4.18 10.40
N ASN A 150 3.43 -2.93 9.94
CA ASN A 150 4.53 -2.03 10.27
C ASN A 150 4.46 -1.60 11.73
N ILE A 151 5.31 -2.18 12.59
CA ILE A 151 5.33 -1.90 14.03
C ILE A 151 6.51 -1.06 14.49
N LEU A 152 7.53 -0.88 13.63
CA LEU A 152 8.69 -0.06 13.93
C LEU A 152 9.17 0.66 12.66
N ASN A 153 9.36 1.98 12.77
CA ASN A 153 9.68 2.88 11.67
C ASN A 153 11.10 3.44 11.78
N GLY A 154 11.74 3.61 10.62
CA GLY A 154 12.97 4.36 10.43
C GLY A 154 12.90 5.20 9.15
N GLY A 155 14.01 5.37 8.46
CA GLY A 155 14.10 6.07 7.18
C GLY A 155 13.45 7.45 7.18
N ALA A 156 12.71 7.77 6.13
CA ALA A 156 11.95 9.02 5.99
C ALA A 156 10.72 9.08 6.91
N HIS A 157 10.24 7.93 7.42
CA HIS A 157 9.06 7.84 8.29
C HIS A 157 9.35 8.16 9.77
N ALA A 158 10.62 8.36 10.15
CA ALA A 158 11.02 8.66 11.52
C ALA A 158 12.26 9.55 11.60
N THR A 159 12.31 10.39 12.63
CA THR A 159 13.48 11.24 12.94
C THR A 159 14.54 10.54 13.81
N ASN A 160 14.53 9.20 13.84
CA ASN A 160 15.46 8.35 14.58
C ASN A 160 16.74 8.04 13.78
N THR A 161 17.56 7.11 14.28
CA THR A 161 18.88 6.76 13.73
C THR A 161 18.86 5.56 12.78
N VAL A 162 17.72 4.95 12.52
CA VAL A 162 17.56 3.74 11.68
C VAL A 162 17.33 4.15 10.23
N ASP A 163 18.09 3.57 9.28
CA ASP A 163 18.00 3.92 7.85
C ASP A 163 16.88 3.18 7.11
N THR A 164 16.66 1.90 7.39
CA THR A 164 15.54 1.13 6.83
C THR A 164 14.20 1.73 7.28
N GLN A 165 13.28 1.91 6.32
CA GLN A 165 12.09 2.71 6.51
C GLN A 165 11.04 2.03 7.38
N GLU A 166 10.80 0.72 7.16
CA GLU A 166 9.76 -0.04 7.87
C GLU A 166 10.24 -1.45 8.25
N PHE A 167 9.85 -1.86 9.45
CA PHE A 167 10.01 -3.23 9.92
C PHE A 167 8.64 -3.79 10.27
N MET A 168 8.26 -4.84 9.56
CA MET A 168 6.94 -5.42 9.60
C MET A 168 6.95 -6.83 10.19
N ILE A 169 5.91 -7.18 10.92
CA ILE A 169 5.62 -8.55 11.36
C ILE A 169 4.52 -9.15 10.50
N MET A 170 4.63 -10.44 10.21
CA MET A 170 3.70 -11.19 9.39
C MET A 170 3.25 -12.46 10.12
N PRO A 171 2.00 -12.55 10.62
CA PRO A 171 1.49 -13.66 11.43
C PRO A 171 1.11 -14.88 10.57
N VAL A 172 2.09 -15.46 9.90
CA VAL A 172 1.89 -16.56 8.93
C VAL A 172 1.42 -17.87 9.55
N GLY A 173 1.64 -18.07 10.86
CA GLY A 173 1.20 -19.25 11.59
C GLY A 173 -0.21 -19.17 12.17
N ALA A 174 -0.89 -18.03 12.01
CA ALA A 174 -2.23 -17.86 12.56
C ALA A 174 -3.28 -18.70 11.79
N PRO A 175 -4.30 -19.22 12.50
CA PRO A 175 -5.32 -20.07 11.87
C PRO A 175 -6.42 -19.29 11.13
N SER A 176 -6.53 -17.99 11.34
CA SER A 176 -7.53 -17.10 10.75
C SER A 176 -7.06 -15.66 10.75
N PHE A 177 -7.71 -14.79 9.99
CA PHE A 177 -7.39 -13.35 10.00
C PHE A 177 -7.65 -12.72 11.37
N LYS A 178 -8.75 -13.07 12.02
CA LYS A 178 -9.08 -12.61 13.37
C LYS A 178 -7.97 -12.94 14.38
N GLU A 179 -7.47 -14.16 14.36
CA GLU A 179 -6.36 -14.55 15.24
C GLU A 179 -5.05 -13.87 14.83
N ALA A 180 -4.79 -13.73 13.53
CA ALA A 180 -3.64 -12.99 13.02
C ALA A 180 -3.60 -11.55 13.55
N LEU A 181 -4.73 -10.84 13.50
CA LEU A 181 -4.84 -9.48 14.02
C LEU A 181 -4.66 -9.43 15.54
N ARG A 182 -5.22 -10.38 16.31
CA ARG A 182 -5.01 -10.49 17.74
C ARG A 182 -3.54 -10.67 18.07
N TRP A 183 -2.87 -11.63 17.42
CA TRP A 183 -1.45 -11.91 17.63
C TRP A 183 -0.59 -10.67 17.37
N CYS A 184 -0.85 -9.96 16.27
CA CYS A 184 -0.14 -8.73 15.95
C CYS A 184 -0.33 -7.64 17.03
N ALA A 185 -1.55 -7.46 17.54
CA ALA A 185 -1.82 -6.49 18.61
C ALA A 185 -1.07 -6.86 19.91
N GLU A 186 -1.02 -8.14 20.27
CA GLU A 186 -0.27 -8.63 21.43
C GLU A 186 1.24 -8.40 21.29
N VAL A 187 1.81 -8.66 20.11
CA VAL A 187 3.23 -8.37 19.82
C VAL A 187 3.50 -6.86 19.87
N PHE A 188 2.61 -6.03 19.31
CA PHE A 188 2.72 -4.57 19.35
C PHE A 188 2.76 -4.03 20.78
N HIS A 189 1.91 -4.54 21.67
CA HIS A 189 1.92 -4.17 23.08
C HIS A 189 3.15 -4.71 23.83
N ALA A 190 3.62 -5.91 23.49
CA ALA A 190 4.87 -6.46 24.03
C ALA A 190 6.08 -5.61 23.62
N LEU A 191 6.12 -5.14 22.35
CA LEU A 191 7.15 -4.22 21.86
C LEU A 191 7.13 -2.90 22.64
N ALA A 192 5.96 -2.30 22.84
CA ALA A 192 5.81 -1.09 23.64
C ALA A 192 6.40 -1.26 25.05
N ALA A 193 6.13 -2.41 25.68
CA ALA A 193 6.65 -2.72 27.03
C ALA A 193 8.18 -2.87 27.03
N ILE A 194 8.77 -3.50 26.00
CA ILE A 194 10.23 -3.62 25.85
C ILE A 194 10.86 -2.23 25.67
N LEU A 195 10.33 -1.40 24.76
CA LEU A 195 10.84 -0.06 24.50
C LEU A 195 10.81 0.81 25.78
N LYS A 196 9.70 0.79 26.52
CA LYS A 196 9.57 1.49 27.79
C LYS A 196 10.60 1.00 28.82
N SER A 197 10.85 -0.31 28.93
CA SER A 197 11.83 -0.87 29.86
C SER A 197 13.27 -0.45 29.56
N LYS A 198 13.56 -0.16 28.29
CA LYS A 198 14.84 0.39 27.81
C LYS A 198 14.90 1.92 27.90
N GLY A 199 13.85 2.61 28.36
CA GLY A 199 13.77 4.08 28.38
C GLY A 199 13.62 4.72 26.99
N LEU A 200 13.18 3.94 26.00
CA LEU A 200 13.00 4.38 24.63
C LEU A 200 11.59 4.93 24.38
N ALA A 201 11.46 5.82 23.39
CA ALA A 201 10.19 6.43 23.02
C ALA A 201 9.20 5.38 22.46
N THR A 202 7.93 5.56 22.82
CA THR A 202 6.78 4.80 22.25
C THR A 202 5.80 5.72 21.51
N SER A 203 6.27 6.88 21.06
CA SER A 203 5.54 7.71 20.10
C SER A 203 5.47 6.98 18.77
N VAL A 204 4.36 7.15 18.08
CA VAL A 204 4.11 6.48 16.79
C VAL A 204 4.32 7.44 15.63
N GLY A 205 4.81 6.89 14.51
CA GLY A 205 4.92 7.60 13.24
C GLY A 205 3.59 7.69 12.48
N ASP A 206 3.65 8.16 11.23
CA ASP A 206 2.46 8.36 10.38
C ASP A 206 1.67 7.08 10.13
N GLU A 207 2.31 5.93 10.16
CA GLU A 207 1.68 4.63 9.94
C GLU A 207 1.39 3.83 11.22
N GLY A 208 1.53 4.47 12.39
CA GLY A 208 1.16 3.92 13.68
C GLY A 208 2.23 3.04 14.34
N GLY A 209 3.33 2.70 13.68
CA GLY A 209 4.48 1.99 14.25
C GLY A 209 5.32 2.90 15.16
N PHE A 210 6.05 2.31 16.12
CA PHE A 210 6.95 3.06 17.00
C PHE A 210 8.17 3.58 16.25
N ALA A 211 8.75 4.68 16.74
CA ALA A 211 9.92 5.32 16.13
C ALA A 211 11.04 5.56 17.17
N PRO A 212 11.54 4.52 17.88
CA PRO A 212 12.61 4.67 18.85
C PRO A 212 13.97 4.92 18.20
N ASN A 213 14.91 5.49 18.95
CA ASN A 213 16.32 5.53 18.56
C ASN A 213 16.96 4.16 18.86
N LEU A 214 17.22 3.38 17.82
CA LEU A 214 17.98 2.14 17.85
C LEU A 214 19.25 2.30 17.03
N SER A 215 20.31 1.56 17.34
CA SER A 215 21.63 1.79 16.79
C SER A 215 21.85 1.20 15.38
N SER A 216 21.01 0.22 14.99
CA SER A 216 21.13 -0.49 13.72
C SER A 216 19.85 -1.21 13.32
N ASP A 217 19.76 -1.64 12.06
CA ASP A 217 18.70 -2.52 11.56
C ASP A 217 18.69 -3.85 12.33
N GLU A 218 19.85 -4.40 12.66
CA GLU A 218 19.95 -5.65 13.43
C GLU A 218 19.40 -5.50 14.84
N GLU A 219 19.72 -4.42 15.57
CA GLU A 219 19.13 -4.16 16.89
C GLU A 219 17.62 -4.00 16.80
N THR A 220 17.13 -3.39 15.72
CA THR A 220 15.71 -3.24 15.45
C THR A 220 15.03 -4.58 15.26
N ILE A 221 15.58 -5.45 14.42
CA ILE A 221 15.10 -6.81 14.17
C ILE A 221 15.09 -7.61 15.48
N GLU A 222 16.20 -7.62 16.22
CA GLU A 222 16.33 -8.36 17.50
C GLU A 222 15.34 -7.87 18.56
N THR A 223 15.04 -6.56 18.58
CA THR A 223 14.02 -5.99 19.48
C THR A 223 12.62 -6.48 19.11
N ILE A 224 12.30 -6.60 17.81
CA ILE A 224 11.03 -7.16 17.33
C ILE A 224 10.93 -8.66 17.66
N LEU A 225 11.99 -9.43 17.42
CA LEU A 225 12.01 -10.86 17.76
C LEU A 225 11.78 -11.09 19.25
N ALA A 226 12.42 -10.30 20.11
CA ALA A 226 12.17 -10.32 21.55
C ALA A 226 10.71 -9.97 21.92
N ALA A 227 10.06 -9.10 21.15
CA ALA A 227 8.65 -8.78 21.37
C ALA A 227 7.72 -9.94 20.97
N ILE A 228 8.02 -10.63 19.87
CA ILE A 228 7.30 -11.83 19.43
C ILE A 228 7.39 -12.92 20.51
N GLU A 229 8.59 -13.20 20.99
CA GLU A 229 8.83 -14.20 22.04
C GLU A 229 8.15 -13.81 23.36
N LYS A 230 8.23 -12.53 23.75
CA LYS A 230 7.57 -12.00 24.96
C LYS A 230 6.05 -12.12 24.89
N ALA A 231 5.47 -12.01 23.70
CA ALA A 231 4.05 -12.24 23.47
C ALA A 231 3.65 -13.74 23.45
N GLY A 232 4.63 -14.65 23.52
CA GLY A 232 4.40 -16.10 23.59
C GLY A 232 4.40 -16.81 22.23
N TYR A 233 4.89 -16.14 21.17
CA TYR A 233 4.95 -16.68 19.81
C TYR A 233 6.38 -17.03 19.41
N LEU A 234 6.53 -17.86 18.37
CA LEU A 234 7.82 -18.33 17.88
C LEU A 234 8.18 -17.63 16.56
N PRO A 235 9.27 -16.81 16.53
CA PRO A 235 9.82 -16.29 15.28
C PRO A 235 10.19 -17.42 14.31
N GLY A 236 9.95 -17.19 13.02
CA GLY A 236 10.22 -18.19 11.96
C GLY A 236 9.16 -19.29 11.82
N ARG A 237 8.20 -19.39 12.75
CA ARG A 237 7.08 -20.33 12.69
C ARG A 237 5.74 -19.62 12.73
N ASP A 238 5.49 -18.85 13.77
CA ASP A 238 4.23 -18.13 13.99
C ASP A 238 4.26 -16.78 13.28
N PHE A 239 5.43 -16.14 13.29
CA PHE A 239 5.70 -14.86 12.63
C PHE A 239 6.94 -14.93 11.76
N MET A 240 6.83 -14.37 10.57
CA MET A 240 7.95 -13.95 9.72
C MET A 240 8.10 -12.43 9.79
N LEU A 241 9.22 -11.91 9.28
CA LEU A 241 9.49 -10.48 9.18
C LEU A 241 9.49 -10.04 7.74
N ALA A 242 9.10 -8.78 7.52
CA ALA A 242 9.27 -8.07 6.27
C ALA A 242 9.92 -6.71 6.51
N MET A 243 10.64 -6.21 5.52
CA MET A 243 11.32 -4.92 5.58
C MET A 243 10.98 -4.10 4.34
N ASP A 244 10.86 -2.78 4.52
CA ASP A 244 10.86 -1.81 3.42
C ASP A 244 12.09 -0.93 3.58
N ALA A 245 13.02 -1.04 2.64
CA ALA A 245 14.27 -0.28 2.66
C ALA A 245 14.09 1.14 2.11
N ALA A 246 13.19 1.30 1.13
CA ALA A 246 13.04 2.52 0.35
C ALA A 246 14.39 3.04 -0.19
N ALA A 247 15.18 2.13 -0.80
CA ALA A 247 16.58 2.40 -1.15
C ALA A 247 16.75 3.45 -2.26
N SER A 248 15.69 3.90 -2.91
CA SER A 248 15.70 5.08 -3.77
C SER A 248 16.08 6.36 -3.01
N GLU A 249 15.81 6.42 -1.69
CA GLU A 249 16.25 7.50 -0.80
C GLU A 249 17.77 7.47 -0.48
N TRP A 250 18.45 6.37 -0.79
CA TRP A 250 19.88 6.15 -0.51
C TRP A 250 20.77 6.43 -1.72
N LYS A 251 20.25 7.08 -2.76
CA LYS A 251 21.03 7.42 -3.96
C LYS A 251 22.33 8.17 -3.60
N SER A 252 23.46 7.62 -4.05
CA SER A 252 24.76 8.26 -3.86
C SER A 252 25.07 9.27 -4.97
N PRO A 253 25.76 10.39 -4.67
CA PRO A 253 26.29 11.27 -5.72
C PRO A 253 27.25 10.61 -6.71
N LYS A 254 27.74 9.40 -6.41
CA LYS A 254 28.58 8.59 -7.32
C LYS A 254 27.80 8.06 -8.54
N GLY A 255 26.48 8.13 -8.51
CA GLY A 255 25.60 7.70 -9.62
C GLY A 255 24.91 6.36 -9.39
N LYS A 256 24.29 5.84 -10.45
CA LYS A 256 23.51 4.59 -10.43
C LYS A 256 24.35 3.41 -9.93
N GLY A 257 23.74 2.56 -9.09
CA GLY A 257 24.40 1.38 -8.50
C GLY A 257 25.31 1.70 -7.32
N PHE A 258 25.26 2.93 -6.81
CA PHE A 258 25.94 3.33 -5.58
C PHE A 258 24.94 3.91 -4.59
N TYR A 259 25.02 3.47 -3.34
CA TYR A 259 24.13 3.81 -2.26
C TYR A 259 24.89 4.42 -1.09
N LYS A 260 24.28 5.35 -0.39
CA LYS A 260 24.78 5.92 0.86
C LYS A 260 23.63 6.05 1.86
N LEU A 261 23.72 5.31 2.94
CA LEU A 261 22.74 5.36 4.01
C LEU A 261 22.75 6.77 4.64
N PRO A 262 21.61 7.47 4.66
CA PRO A 262 21.58 8.89 5.08
C PRO A 262 21.99 9.12 6.54
N LYS A 263 21.65 8.16 7.42
CA LYS A 263 21.86 8.28 8.88
C LYS A 263 23.17 7.61 9.32
N ALA A 264 23.42 6.38 8.90
CA ALA A 264 24.64 5.64 9.23
C ALA A 264 25.87 6.13 8.43
N GLY A 265 25.65 6.74 7.26
CA GLY A 265 26.75 7.22 6.39
C GLY A 265 27.50 6.10 5.66
N THR A 266 27.09 4.83 5.83
CA THR A 266 27.69 3.68 5.16
C THR A 266 27.42 3.74 3.66
N GLU A 267 28.45 3.43 2.86
CA GLU A 267 28.33 3.38 1.40
C GLU A 267 28.36 1.94 0.90
N PHE A 268 27.58 1.66 -0.14
CA PHE A 268 27.50 0.37 -0.81
C PHE A 268 27.48 0.55 -2.33
N THR A 269 28.02 -0.43 -3.04
CA THR A 269 27.62 -0.75 -4.41
C THR A 269 26.37 -1.61 -4.41
N SER A 270 25.69 -1.81 -5.56
CA SER A 270 24.55 -2.73 -5.66
C SER A 270 24.91 -4.13 -5.16
N ALA A 271 26.08 -4.65 -5.55
CA ALA A 271 26.53 -5.98 -5.14
C ALA A 271 26.76 -6.09 -3.61
N GLU A 272 27.33 -5.05 -2.99
CA GLU A 272 27.56 -5.01 -1.54
C GLU A 272 26.25 -4.89 -0.79
N LEU A 273 25.28 -4.12 -1.29
CA LEU A 273 23.96 -3.99 -0.68
C LEU A 273 23.15 -5.29 -0.80
N ILE A 274 23.24 -5.99 -1.93
CA ILE A 274 22.66 -7.34 -2.10
C ILE A 274 23.28 -8.32 -1.10
N ALA A 275 24.61 -8.29 -0.93
CA ALA A 275 25.29 -9.13 0.06
C ALA A 275 24.85 -8.80 1.51
N HIS A 276 24.59 -7.53 1.81
CA HIS A 276 24.04 -7.11 3.09
C HIS A 276 22.64 -7.72 3.31
N TRP A 277 21.71 -7.58 2.36
CA TRP A 277 20.40 -8.21 2.45
C TRP A 277 20.48 -9.72 2.63
N LYS A 278 21.36 -10.37 1.88
CA LYS A 278 21.60 -11.80 1.99
C LYS A 278 22.01 -12.21 3.39
N SER A 279 22.93 -11.48 4.02
CA SER A 279 23.39 -11.75 5.38
C SER A 279 22.26 -11.63 6.40
N LEU A 280 21.35 -10.67 6.26
CA LEU A 280 20.19 -10.50 7.13
C LEU A 280 19.18 -11.64 6.95
N VAL A 281 18.88 -12.03 5.69
CA VAL A 281 17.97 -13.14 5.38
C VAL A 281 18.51 -14.49 5.90
N GLU A 282 19.83 -14.71 5.89
CA GLU A 282 20.45 -15.91 6.40
C GLU A 282 20.43 -15.97 7.95
N LYS A 283 20.41 -14.83 8.61
CA LYS A 283 20.46 -14.70 10.07
C LYS A 283 19.07 -14.64 10.72
N TYR A 284 18.09 -14.04 10.06
CA TYR A 284 16.79 -13.71 10.62
C TYR A 284 15.64 -14.27 9.77
N PRO A 285 14.44 -14.48 10.36
CA PRO A 285 13.30 -15.01 9.64
C PRO A 285 12.63 -13.94 8.72
N ILE A 286 13.40 -13.33 7.85
CA ILE A 286 12.94 -12.33 6.89
C ILE A 286 12.43 -13.06 5.64
N ILE A 287 11.16 -12.81 5.27
CA ILE A 287 10.51 -13.43 4.10
C ILE A 287 10.24 -12.45 2.96
N SER A 288 10.32 -11.14 3.22
CA SER A 288 10.01 -10.11 2.22
C SER A 288 10.90 -8.88 2.39
N ILE A 289 11.43 -8.36 1.29
CA ILE A 289 12.19 -7.10 1.22
C ILE A 289 11.56 -6.25 0.12
N GLU A 290 11.10 -5.06 0.48
CA GLU A 290 10.54 -4.05 -0.41
C GLU A 290 11.61 -3.01 -0.73
N ASP A 291 11.70 -2.63 -2.01
CA ASP A 291 12.60 -1.61 -2.56
C ASP A 291 14.02 -1.68 -1.97
N GLY A 292 14.58 -2.90 -1.97
CA GLY A 292 15.93 -3.17 -1.49
C GLY A 292 17.04 -2.52 -2.33
N LEU A 293 16.70 -1.99 -3.51
CA LEU A 293 17.56 -1.23 -4.42
C LEU A 293 16.78 -0.06 -5.05
N ASP A 294 17.49 0.88 -5.65
CA ASP A 294 16.94 2.04 -6.36
C ASP A 294 15.99 1.63 -7.52
N GLU A 295 14.95 2.42 -7.74
CA GLU A 295 13.90 2.19 -8.77
C GLU A 295 14.43 2.17 -10.22
N GLU A 296 15.63 2.65 -10.47
CA GLU A 296 16.29 2.63 -11.79
C GLU A 296 17.49 1.67 -11.85
N ASP A 297 17.84 0.99 -10.74
CA ASP A 297 18.93 0.01 -10.72
C ASP A 297 18.48 -1.36 -11.21
N TRP A 298 17.96 -1.43 -12.44
CA TRP A 298 17.42 -2.64 -13.05
C TRP A 298 18.41 -3.82 -13.09
N GLU A 299 19.69 -3.55 -13.30
CA GLU A 299 20.76 -4.56 -13.31
C GLU A 299 20.97 -5.13 -11.89
N GLY A 300 20.99 -4.26 -10.89
CA GLY A 300 21.05 -4.69 -9.49
C GLY A 300 19.81 -5.52 -9.10
N TRP A 301 18.61 -5.10 -9.51
CA TRP A 301 17.39 -5.86 -9.28
C TRP A 301 17.39 -7.25 -9.91
N GLN A 302 17.90 -7.40 -11.14
CA GLN A 302 18.08 -8.71 -11.78
C GLN A 302 19.04 -9.59 -10.96
N GLN A 303 20.18 -9.04 -10.53
CA GLN A 303 21.14 -9.76 -9.70
C GLN A 303 20.52 -10.15 -8.35
N MET A 304 19.85 -9.23 -7.66
CA MET A 304 19.20 -9.49 -6.37
C MET A 304 18.13 -10.59 -6.49
N THR A 305 17.32 -10.53 -7.56
CA THR A 305 16.29 -11.54 -7.82
C THR A 305 16.90 -12.91 -8.09
N HIS A 306 17.99 -12.97 -8.85
CA HIS A 306 18.71 -14.23 -9.11
C HIS A 306 19.28 -14.85 -7.81
N GLU A 307 19.82 -14.02 -6.89
CA GLU A 307 20.46 -14.51 -5.67
C GLU A 307 19.48 -14.82 -4.53
N LEU A 308 18.42 -14.03 -4.39
CA LEU A 308 17.53 -14.05 -3.23
C LEU A 308 16.08 -14.45 -3.56
N GLY A 309 15.63 -14.27 -4.80
CA GLY A 309 14.22 -14.42 -5.19
C GLY A 309 13.63 -15.82 -5.01
N GLY A 310 14.46 -16.85 -4.89
CA GLY A 310 14.03 -18.21 -4.57
C GLY A 310 13.85 -18.47 -3.04
N LYS A 311 14.18 -17.50 -2.21
CA LYS A 311 14.11 -17.62 -0.74
C LYS A 311 13.21 -16.57 -0.12
N VAL A 312 13.16 -15.36 -0.68
CA VAL A 312 12.41 -14.24 -0.17
C VAL A 312 11.61 -13.54 -1.26
N GLN A 313 10.52 -12.94 -0.87
CA GLN A 313 9.72 -12.06 -1.72
C GLN A 313 10.48 -10.73 -1.89
N LEU A 314 10.68 -10.32 -3.14
CA LEU A 314 11.33 -9.07 -3.51
C LEU A 314 10.29 -8.16 -4.15
N VAL A 315 9.84 -7.18 -3.36
CA VAL A 315 8.71 -6.32 -3.70
C VAL A 315 9.19 -5.04 -4.36
N GLY A 316 8.65 -4.71 -5.52
CA GLY A 316 8.82 -3.39 -6.13
C GLY A 316 7.63 -2.49 -5.78
N ASP A 317 7.88 -1.43 -5.02
CA ASP A 317 6.99 -0.27 -4.82
C ASP A 317 7.38 0.83 -5.80
N ASP A 318 8.45 1.58 -5.53
CA ASP A 318 8.96 2.63 -6.44
C ASP A 318 9.41 2.04 -7.79
N LEU A 319 9.92 0.80 -7.79
CA LEU A 319 10.30 0.10 -9.00
C LEU A 319 9.16 0.00 -10.02
N PHE A 320 7.93 -0.29 -9.56
CA PHE A 320 6.78 -0.58 -10.43
C PHE A 320 5.69 0.48 -10.40
N VAL A 321 5.53 1.23 -9.32
CA VAL A 321 4.52 2.28 -9.09
C VAL A 321 3.11 1.89 -9.57
N THR A 322 2.71 0.64 -9.35
CA THR A 322 1.42 0.07 -9.82
C THR A 322 1.20 0.22 -11.34
N ASN A 323 2.27 0.45 -12.10
CA ASN A 323 2.23 0.75 -13.53
C ASN A 323 2.51 -0.50 -14.38
N THR A 324 1.60 -0.85 -15.28
CA THR A 324 1.71 -2.05 -16.12
C THR A 324 2.90 -2.04 -17.07
N GLU A 325 3.34 -0.86 -17.56
CA GLU A 325 4.51 -0.77 -18.44
C GLU A 325 5.81 -1.08 -17.66
N ARG A 326 5.95 -0.51 -16.45
CA ARG A 326 7.11 -0.80 -15.58
C ARG A 326 7.10 -2.24 -15.09
N LEU A 327 5.92 -2.76 -14.72
CA LEU A 327 5.76 -4.16 -14.32
C LEU A 327 6.12 -5.10 -15.47
N ALA A 328 5.65 -4.84 -16.70
CA ALA A 328 6.01 -5.64 -17.88
C ALA A 328 7.52 -5.65 -18.12
N LYS A 329 8.19 -4.50 -17.96
CA LYS A 329 9.67 -4.40 -18.03
C LYS A 329 10.33 -5.27 -16.97
N GLY A 330 9.87 -5.20 -15.72
CA GLY A 330 10.41 -6.02 -14.62
C GLY A 330 10.24 -7.52 -14.86
N ILE A 331 9.05 -7.92 -15.30
CA ILE A 331 8.77 -9.32 -15.68
C ILE A 331 9.72 -9.80 -16.79
N GLN A 332 9.89 -8.98 -17.83
CA GLN A 332 10.80 -9.32 -18.94
C GLN A 332 12.25 -9.43 -18.49
N LEU A 333 12.69 -8.61 -17.56
CA LEU A 333 14.06 -8.58 -17.03
C LEU A 333 14.28 -9.61 -15.93
N GLY A 334 13.23 -10.19 -15.34
CA GLY A 334 13.32 -11.02 -14.12
C GLY A 334 13.73 -10.20 -12.89
N ALA A 335 13.21 -9.00 -12.77
CA ALA A 335 13.49 -8.06 -11.69
C ALA A 335 12.34 -8.03 -10.67
N GLY A 336 12.60 -8.44 -9.42
CA GLY A 336 11.57 -8.65 -8.39
C GLY A 336 10.76 -9.92 -8.62
N ASN A 337 9.85 -10.22 -7.69
CA ASN A 337 8.87 -11.32 -7.79
C ASN A 337 7.53 -10.96 -7.14
N ALA A 338 7.38 -9.69 -6.71
CA ALA A 338 6.15 -9.15 -6.17
C ALA A 338 6.03 -7.64 -6.48
N ILE A 339 4.81 -7.15 -6.52
CA ILE A 339 4.49 -5.74 -6.72
C ILE A 339 3.66 -5.21 -5.56
N LEU A 340 3.98 -4.02 -5.06
CA LEU A 340 3.10 -3.26 -4.18
C LEU A 340 2.03 -2.54 -5.01
N ILE A 341 0.79 -2.61 -4.57
CA ILE A 341 -0.37 -2.05 -5.27
C ILE A 341 -0.91 -0.86 -4.47
N LYS A 342 -0.72 0.32 -5.01
CA LYS A 342 -1.22 1.59 -4.47
C LYS A 342 -2.10 2.26 -5.52
N LEU A 343 -3.41 2.33 -5.27
CA LEU A 343 -4.38 2.84 -6.26
C LEU A 343 -4.03 4.24 -6.78
N ASN A 344 -3.53 5.12 -5.90
CA ASN A 344 -3.22 6.49 -6.28
C ASN A 344 -1.93 6.64 -7.10
N GLN A 345 -1.03 5.65 -7.10
CA GLN A 345 0.18 5.67 -7.95
C GLN A 345 -0.17 5.58 -9.44
N ILE A 346 -1.29 4.91 -9.76
CA ILE A 346 -1.79 4.80 -11.12
C ILE A 346 -3.04 5.67 -11.36
N GLY A 347 -3.89 5.84 -10.34
CA GLY A 347 -4.98 6.82 -10.31
C GLY A 347 -6.33 6.35 -10.81
N SER A 348 -6.55 5.05 -11.03
CA SER A 348 -7.88 4.47 -11.31
C SER A 348 -7.98 3.03 -10.82
N VAL A 349 -9.21 2.58 -10.53
CA VAL A 349 -9.46 1.19 -10.12
C VAL A 349 -9.20 0.24 -11.28
N SER A 350 -9.67 0.55 -12.50
CA SER A 350 -9.50 -0.35 -13.65
C SER A 350 -8.02 -0.61 -13.98
N GLU A 351 -7.17 0.42 -14.00
CA GLU A 351 -5.73 0.24 -14.23
C GLU A 351 -5.06 -0.56 -13.08
N THR A 352 -5.51 -0.36 -11.84
CA THR A 352 -5.06 -1.14 -10.69
C THR A 352 -5.41 -2.63 -10.86
N LEU A 353 -6.63 -2.94 -11.31
CA LEU A 353 -7.03 -4.32 -11.61
C LEU A 353 -6.15 -4.95 -12.70
N GLU A 354 -5.81 -4.19 -13.74
CA GLU A 354 -4.91 -4.67 -14.80
C GLU A 354 -3.49 -4.96 -14.29
N ALA A 355 -2.96 -4.10 -13.40
CA ALA A 355 -1.65 -4.34 -12.78
C ALA A 355 -1.64 -5.64 -11.94
N ILE A 356 -2.67 -5.87 -11.12
CA ILE A 356 -2.81 -7.09 -10.31
C ILE A 356 -2.93 -8.33 -11.22
N LYS A 357 -3.79 -8.28 -12.25
CA LYS A 357 -3.95 -9.38 -13.21
C LYS A 357 -2.63 -9.72 -13.93
N MET A 358 -1.88 -8.69 -14.34
CA MET A 358 -0.57 -8.87 -14.99
C MET A 358 0.43 -9.54 -14.05
N ALA A 359 0.51 -9.08 -12.79
CA ALA A 359 1.36 -9.67 -11.76
C ALA A 359 1.05 -11.16 -11.56
N HIS A 360 -0.20 -11.49 -11.25
CA HIS A 360 -0.62 -12.88 -11.02
C HIS A 360 -0.37 -13.78 -12.25
N LYS A 361 -0.63 -13.28 -13.46
CA LYS A 361 -0.38 -14.04 -14.70
C LYS A 361 1.10 -14.35 -14.91
N ALA A 362 1.98 -13.51 -14.39
CA ALA A 362 3.44 -13.70 -14.47
C ALA A 362 4.01 -14.51 -13.29
N GLY A 363 3.16 -14.91 -12.32
CA GLY A 363 3.62 -15.58 -11.09
C GLY A 363 4.22 -14.64 -10.06
N TYR A 364 3.96 -13.32 -10.17
CA TYR A 364 4.31 -12.34 -9.16
C TYR A 364 3.19 -12.23 -8.12
N ASN A 365 3.57 -12.07 -6.88
CA ASN A 365 2.60 -11.69 -5.85
C ASN A 365 2.21 -10.21 -6.01
N ALA A 366 0.97 -9.89 -5.64
CA ALA A 366 0.49 -8.51 -5.53
C ALA A 366 0.12 -8.24 -4.08
N ILE A 367 0.49 -7.08 -3.55
CA ILE A 367 0.27 -6.70 -2.16
C ILE A 367 -0.58 -5.44 -2.14
N SER A 368 -1.81 -5.52 -1.61
CA SER A 368 -2.65 -4.32 -1.46
C SER A 368 -2.07 -3.40 -0.39
N SER A 369 -1.88 -2.12 -0.70
CA SER A 369 -1.16 -1.20 0.19
C SER A 369 -1.87 0.12 0.41
N HIS A 370 -1.69 0.66 1.61
CA HIS A 370 -2.03 2.02 1.99
C HIS A 370 -1.01 3.04 1.47
N ARG A 371 -1.22 4.30 1.85
CA ARG A 371 -0.21 5.37 1.76
C ARG A 371 0.02 5.97 3.16
N SER A 372 1.09 6.78 3.30
CA SER A 372 1.37 7.47 4.58
C SER A 372 0.29 8.47 4.98
N GLY A 373 -0.33 9.17 4.04
CA GLY A 373 -1.52 10.01 4.26
C GLY A 373 -2.79 9.26 3.85
N GLU A 374 -3.50 8.71 4.83
CA GLU A 374 -4.72 7.92 4.64
C GLU A 374 -5.97 8.66 5.11
N THR A 375 -7.12 8.14 4.70
CA THR A 375 -8.45 8.52 5.16
C THR A 375 -9.14 7.33 5.84
N GLU A 376 -10.40 7.49 6.24
CA GLU A 376 -11.25 6.37 6.70
C GLU A 376 -11.66 5.38 5.60
N ASP A 377 -11.36 5.65 4.33
CA ASP A 377 -11.69 4.76 3.21
C ASP A 377 -11.03 3.39 3.39
N THR A 378 -11.81 2.32 3.18
CA THR A 378 -11.37 0.93 3.38
C THR A 378 -11.25 0.13 2.10
N THR A 379 -11.31 0.77 0.94
CA THR A 379 -11.33 0.10 -0.38
C THR A 379 -10.17 -0.87 -0.58
N ILE A 380 -8.98 -0.57 -0.06
CA ILE A 380 -7.82 -1.46 -0.17
C ILE A 380 -8.00 -2.81 0.57
N ALA A 381 -8.81 -2.84 1.63
CA ALA A 381 -9.14 -4.09 2.32
C ALA A 381 -10.08 -4.96 1.46
N ASP A 382 -11.12 -4.35 0.89
CA ASP A 382 -12.02 -5.03 -0.05
C ASP A 382 -11.27 -5.50 -1.30
N LEU A 383 -10.38 -4.67 -1.86
CA LEU A 383 -9.54 -5.01 -3.01
C LEU A 383 -8.65 -6.23 -2.74
N ALA A 384 -8.04 -6.30 -1.56
CA ALA A 384 -7.17 -7.41 -1.19
C ALA A 384 -7.90 -8.75 -1.23
N VAL A 385 -9.13 -8.82 -0.71
CA VAL A 385 -9.95 -10.03 -0.72
C VAL A 385 -10.53 -10.28 -2.11
N ALA A 386 -11.00 -9.23 -2.80
CA ALA A 386 -11.58 -9.33 -4.13
C ALA A 386 -10.66 -10.03 -5.13
N LEU A 387 -9.40 -9.63 -5.15
CA LEU A 387 -8.40 -10.12 -6.09
C LEU A 387 -7.50 -11.23 -5.51
N ASN A 388 -7.78 -11.70 -4.28
CA ASN A 388 -6.97 -12.70 -3.59
C ASN A 388 -5.48 -12.33 -3.61
N THR A 389 -5.16 -11.08 -3.26
CA THR A 389 -3.75 -10.64 -3.19
C THR A 389 -2.97 -11.36 -2.08
N CYS A 390 -3.67 -12.00 -1.17
CA CYS A 390 -3.13 -12.78 -0.06
C CYS A 390 -2.25 -12.01 0.94
N GLN A 391 -1.96 -10.73 0.67
CA GLN A 391 -1.14 -9.88 1.53
C GLN A 391 -1.69 -8.44 1.51
N ILE A 392 -1.59 -7.74 2.66
CA ILE A 392 -1.95 -6.32 2.79
C ILE A 392 -0.93 -5.59 3.65
N LYS A 393 -0.43 -4.46 3.15
CA LYS A 393 0.45 -3.52 3.86
C LYS A 393 -0.36 -2.29 4.23
N THR A 394 -0.80 -2.17 5.51
CA THR A 394 -1.65 -1.05 5.93
C THR A 394 -1.34 -0.52 7.33
N GLY A 395 -0.06 -0.55 7.70
CA GLY A 395 0.44 0.06 8.93
C GLY A 395 0.29 -0.81 10.18
N ALA A 396 0.47 -0.20 11.34
CA ALA A 396 0.37 -0.82 12.65
C ALA A 396 -1.09 -0.98 13.14
N PRO A 397 -1.36 -1.74 14.22
CA PRO A 397 -2.68 -1.81 14.85
C PRO A 397 -2.93 -0.57 15.73
N SER A 398 -2.62 0.60 15.20
CA SER A 398 -2.64 1.91 15.85
C SER A 398 -2.96 2.98 14.80
N ARG A 399 -3.66 4.05 15.20
CA ARG A 399 -4.25 5.09 14.36
C ARG A 399 -5.47 4.59 13.58
N THR A 400 -6.57 5.33 13.69
CA THR A 400 -7.90 4.89 13.24
C THR A 400 -7.95 4.59 11.73
N GLU A 401 -7.27 5.38 10.92
CA GLU A 401 -7.21 5.21 9.46
C GLU A 401 -6.52 3.89 9.04
N ARG A 402 -5.63 3.34 9.88
CA ARG A 402 -5.00 2.02 9.68
C ARG A 402 -5.93 0.92 10.17
N VAL A 403 -6.41 1.06 11.41
CA VAL A 403 -7.30 0.10 12.08
C VAL A 403 -8.61 -0.08 11.31
N ALA A 404 -9.11 0.96 10.62
CA ALA A 404 -10.31 0.88 9.79
C ALA A 404 -10.22 -0.23 8.72
N LYS A 405 -9.04 -0.39 8.07
CA LYS A 405 -8.80 -1.42 7.05
C LYS A 405 -8.80 -2.82 7.68
N TYR A 406 -8.15 -2.99 8.84
CA TYR A 406 -8.16 -4.25 9.59
C TYR A 406 -9.56 -4.62 10.09
N ASN A 407 -10.31 -3.65 10.60
CA ASN A 407 -11.70 -3.86 11.01
C ASN A 407 -12.62 -4.25 9.83
N GLN A 408 -12.36 -3.69 8.65
CA GLN A 408 -13.08 -4.08 7.42
C GLN A 408 -12.79 -5.55 7.06
N LEU A 409 -11.55 -5.99 7.16
CA LEU A 409 -11.18 -7.39 6.92
C LEU A 409 -11.84 -8.35 7.92
N LEU A 410 -12.00 -7.96 9.19
CA LEU A 410 -12.76 -8.74 10.17
C LEU A 410 -14.23 -8.91 9.75
N ARG A 411 -14.87 -7.84 9.24
CA ARG A 411 -16.25 -7.91 8.74
C ARG A 411 -16.36 -8.80 7.50
N ILE A 412 -15.36 -8.72 6.61
CA ILE A 412 -15.32 -9.59 5.42
C ILE A 412 -15.12 -11.05 5.82
N GLU A 413 -14.24 -11.35 6.78
CA GLU A 413 -14.07 -12.72 7.30
C GLU A 413 -15.37 -13.26 7.90
N GLU A 414 -16.09 -12.44 8.67
CA GLU A 414 -17.41 -12.81 9.22
C GLU A 414 -18.44 -13.07 8.12
N GLN A 415 -18.50 -12.23 7.08
CA GLN A 415 -19.41 -12.41 5.94
C GLN A 415 -19.10 -13.68 5.12
N LEU A 416 -17.83 -14.03 4.99
CA LEU A 416 -17.40 -15.24 4.28
C LEU A 416 -17.67 -16.51 5.10
N GLY A 417 -17.64 -16.42 6.42
CA GLY A 417 -17.85 -17.55 7.31
C GLY A 417 -16.90 -18.71 7.01
N GLU A 418 -17.44 -19.92 6.83
CA GLU A 418 -16.65 -21.12 6.56
C GLU A 418 -15.91 -21.12 5.20
N SER A 419 -16.29 -20.22 4.28
CA SER A 419 -15.59 -20.07 2.99
C SER A 419 -14.37 -19.15 3.06
N ALA A 420 -14.15 -18.49 4.20
CA ALA A 420 -12.96 -17.66 4.41
C ALA A 420 -11.69 -18.53 4.45
N VAL A 421 -10.68 -18.12 3.71
CA VAL A 421 -9.36 -18.78 3.69
C VAL A 421 -8.32 -17.79 4.17
N TYR A 422 -7.59 -18.13 5.22
CA TYR A 422 -6.40 -17.42 5.63
C TYR A 422 -5.16 -18.18 5.14
N PRO A 423 -4.38 -17.66 4.18
CA PRO A 423 -3.37 -18.44 3.47
C PRO A 423 -2.11 -18.71 4.31
N GLY A 424 -1.80 -17.90 5.33
CA GLY A 424 -0.56 -18.06 6.09
C GLY A 424 0.67 -18.06 5.18
N MET A 425 1.52 -19.07 5.30
CA MET A 425 2.72 -19.22 4.45
C MET A 425 2.44 -19.43 2.97
N GLU A 426 1.23 -19.86 2.58
CA GLU A 426 0.85 -20.00 1.17
C GLU A 426 0.62 -18.65 0.45
N ALA A 427 0.78 -17.53 1.19
CA ALA A 427 0.70 -16.19 0.63
C ALA A 427 1.97 -15.78 -0.18
N PHE A 428 3.04 -16.60 -0.13
CA PHE A 428 4.37 -16.29 -0.67
C PHE A 428 4.78 -17.21 -1.81
#